data_61842413dc7c498dff8446d8c487cc94
#
_entry.id   61842413dc7c498dff8446d8c487cc94
#
_cell.length_a   1.000
_cell.length_b   1.000
_cell.length_c   1.000
_cell.angle_alpha   90.00
_cell.angle_beta   90.00
_cell.angle_gamma   90.00
#
_symmetry.space_group_name_H-M   'P 1'
#
loop_
_entity.id
_entity.type
_entity.pdbx_description
1 polymer ?
#
loop_
_entity_poly.entity_id
_entity_poly.type
_entity_poly.pdbx_seq_one_letter_code
_entity_poly.pdbx_strand_id
1 'polypeptide(L)'
;MLTFCSRSLLCLALCVGLGEMPAQAADAIEARPPEWAQPVEKDYNLYQMSPTLYRSSLPDSGALPLLAKLKIGTVITFLPESDKRWLSTPTVQQVQLPYRTNHVDDSDILRALRAIQAAEANGPVLMHCKHGSDRTGLVAAMYRVVVQGWSKEDALNEMTEGGFGDSHHFKDGVRYMMQADVDKLRVALANGDCSTSVFALCSLKSWVNSTTTAHHLDPQALSPR
;
A
#
# COMPACT_ATOMS: atom_id res chain seq x y z
N MET A 1 3.50 -73.63 -73.79
CA MET A 1 2.51 -73.99 -72.74
C MET A 1 2.80 -73.20 -71.57
N LEU A 2 1.83 -72.35 -71.23
CA LEU A 2 1.57 -71.60 -70.00
C LEU A 2 2.74 -70.95 -69.25
N THR A 3 2.92 -69.67 -69.54
CA THR A 3 3.70 -68.69 -68.83
C THR A 3 2.83 -68.08 -67.65
N PHE A 4 3.35 -68.17 -66.41
CA PHE A 4 2.77 -67.44 -65.30
C PHE A 4 3.56 -66.17 -64.99
N CYS A 5 2.89 -65.05 -65.15
CA CYS A 5 3.42 -63.74 -64.90
C CYS A 5 3.22 -63.42 -63.38
N SER A 6 4.31 -63.21 -62.65
CA SER A 6 4.26 -62.79 -61.23
C SER A 6 4.38 -61.27 -61.16
N ARG A 7 3.36 -60.65 -60.74
CA ARG A 7 3.31 -59.18 -60.43
C ARG A 7 3.80 -58.96 -59.03
N SER A 8 4.97 -58.35 -58.85
CA SER A 8 5.47 -57.86 -57.59
C SER A 8 4.77 -56.53 -57.28
N LEU A 9 3.99 -56.47 -56.22
CA LEU A 9 3.47 -55.22 -55.60
C LEU A 9 4.56 -54.63 -54.75
N LEU A 10 5.00 -53.45 -55.11
CA LEU A 10 5.89 -52.60 -54.31
C LEU A 10 5.03 -51.81 -53.38
N CYS A 11 4.98 -52.17 -52.08
CA CYS A 11 4.34 -51.33 -51.00
C CYS A 11 5.31 -50.24 -50.62
N LEU A 12 4.99 -49.03 -51.06
CA LEU A 12 5.65 -47.81 -50.59
C LEU A 12 5.04 -47.43 -49.20
N ALA A 13 5.80 -47.70 -48.14
CA ALA A 13 5.45 -47.25 -46.79
C ALA A 13 5.80 -45.76 -46.67
N LEU A 14 4.79 -44.91 -46.69
CA LEU A 14 4.92 -43.49 -46.31
C LEU A 14 5.06 -43.40 -44.79
N CYS A 15 6.28 -43.23 -44.27
CA CYS A 15 6.52 -42.81 -42.90
C CYS A 15 6.14 -41.32 -42.76
N VAL A 16 4.95 -41.03 -42.26
CA VAL A 16 4.57 -39.70 -41.81
C VAL A 16 5.29 -39.50 -40.49
N GLY A 17 6.39 -38.77 -40.51
CA GLY A 17 7.06 -38.28 -39.31
C GLY A 17 6.17 -37.25 -38.62
N LEU A 18 5.53 -37.66 -37.54
CA LEU A 18 4.94 -36.72 -36.56
C LEU A 18 6.10 -36.02 -35.87
N GLY A 19 6.45 -34.84 -36.39
CA GLY A 19 7.35 -33.94 -35.72
C GLY A 19 6.67 -33.49 -34.41
N GLU A 20 7.16 -34.01 -33.27
CA GLU A 20 6.86 -33.42 -31.97
C GLU A 20 7.39 -31.99 -31.97
N MET A 21 6.50 -31.01 -32.09
CA MET A 21 6.84 -29.64 -31.79
C MET A 21 7.23 -29.58 -30.30
N PRO A 22 8.43 -29.06 -29.96
CA PRO A 22 8.72 -28.78 -28.57
C PRO A 22 7.67 -27.78 -28.10
N ALA A 23 6.91 -28.18 -27.08
CA ALA A 23 6.12 -27.24 -26.32
C ALA A 23 7.11 -26.22 -25.71
N GLN A 24 7.26 -25.08 -26.36
CA GLN A 24 7.86 -23.92 -25.73
C GLN A 24 6.94 -23.59 -24.53
N ALA A 25 7.41 -23.95 -23.35
CA ALA A 25 6.96 -23.34 -22.12
C ALA A 25 7.29 -21.85 -22.29
N ALA A 26 6.34 -21.08 -22.81
CA ALA A 26 6.34 -19.64 -22.62
C ALA A 26 6.37 -19.48 -21.10
N ASP A 27 7.47 -18.96 -20.57
CA ASP A 27 7.51 -18.40 -19.23
C ASP A 27 6.35 -17.41 -19.19
N ALA A 28 5.22 -17.87 -18.68
CA ALA A 28 4.10 -17.01 -18.36
C ALA A 28 4.64 -16.11 -17.24
N ILE A 29 5.07 -14.91 -17.62
CA ILE A 29 5.23 -13.81 -16.66
C ILE A 29 3.86 -13.75 -16.01
N GLU A 30 3.78 -14.26 -14.79
CA GLU A 30 2.53 -14.31 -14.03
C GLU A 30 2.01 -12.87 -13.97
N ALA A 31 0.89 -12.63 -14.66
CA ALA A 31 0.36 -11.29 -14.82
C ALA A 31 0.07 -10.76 -13.42
N ARG A 32 0.53 -9.55 -13.12
CA ARG A 32 0.30 -8.87 -11.84
C ARG A 32 -1.18 -8.94 -11.48
N PRO A 33 -1.55 -9.39 -10.26
CA PRO A 33 -2.93 -9.44 -9.82
C PRO A 33 -3.61 -8.07 -10.00
N PRO A 34 -4.81 -8.00 -10.61
CA PRO A 34 -5.48 -6.73 -10.88
C PRO A 34 -5.89 -5.97 -9.61
N GLU A 35 -6.07 -6.66 -8.50
CA GLU A 35 -6.37 -6.09 -7.19
C GLU A 35 -5.15 -5.43 -6.53
N TRP A 36 -3.94 -5.80 -6.94
CA TRP A 36 -2.72 -5.17 -6.45
C TRP A 36 -2.56 -3.76 -7.00
N ALA A 37 -1.79 -2.94 -6.30
CA ALA A 37 -1.46 -1.60 -6.77
C ALA A 37 -0.83 -1.64 -8.17
N GLN A 38 -1.40 -0.94 -9.13
CA GLN A 38 -1.00 -0.96 -10.54
C GLN A 38 0.10 0.06 -10.83
N PRO A 39 1.11 -0.28 -11.64
CA PRO A 39 2.21 0.64 -11.96
C PRO A 39 1.71 1.85 -12.77
N VAL A 40 2.16 3.03 -12.40
CA VAL A 40 1.86 4.31 -13.07
C VAL A 40 3.11 4.93 -13.66
N GLU A 41 4.19 5.04 -12.87
CA GLU A 41 5.45 5.62 -13.31
C GLU A 41 6.63 4.96 -12.59
N LYS A 42 7.51 4.35 -13.38
CA LYS A 42 8.62 3.54 -12.86
C LYS A 42 9.70 4.39 -12.18
N ASP A 43 10.01 5.55 -12.71
CA ASP A 43 11.09 6.41 -12.21
C ASP A 43 10.85 6.86 -10.77
N TYR A 44 9.57 6.97 -10.37
CA TYR A 44 9.18 7.32 -9.00
C TYR A 44 8.71 6.12 -8.18
N ASN A 45 8.83 4.90 -8.70
CA ASN A 45 8.24 3.73 -8.04
C ASN A 45 6.76 4.00 -7.66
N LEU A 46 6.04 4.65 -8.60
CA LEU A 46 4.69 5.14 -8.41
C LEU A 46 3.66 4.09 -8.85
N TYR A 47 2.78 3.76 -7.92
CA TYR A 47 1.68 2.81 -8.15
C TYR A 47 0.35 3.39 -7.66
N GLN A 48 -0.72 2.99 -8.34
CA GLN A 48 -2.10 3.28 -7.95
C GLN A 48 -2.68 2.12 -7.16
N MET A 49 -3.05 2.34 -5.91
CA MET A 49 -3.66 1.36 -5.01
C MET A 49 -5.19 1.33 -5.13
N SER A 50 -5.78 2.49 -5.36
CA SER A 50 -7.21 2.70 -5.57
C SER A 50 -7.41 3.92 -6.49
N PRO A 51 -8.62 4.25 -6.94
CA PRO A 51 -8.86 5.47 -7.71
C PRO A 51 -8.38 6.76 -7.02
N THR A 52 -8.27 6.74 -5.70
CA THR A 52 -7.94 7.91 -4.87
C THR A 52 -6.63 7.79 -4.10
N LEU A 53 -5.97 6.61 -4.09
CA LEU A 53 -4.75 6.41 -3.32
C LEU A 53 -3.60 5.91 -4.19
N TYR A 54 -2.49 6.62 -4.10
CA TYR A 54 -1.23 6.32 -4.78
C TYR A 54 -0.10 6.14 -3.77
N ARG A 55 0.90 5.35 -4.14
CA ARG A 55 2.13 5.15 -3.36
C ARG A 55 3.37 5.35 -4.23
N SER A 56 4.46 5.90 -3.67
CA SER A 56 5.71 6.09 -4.43
C SER A 56 6.95 6.08 -3.56
N SER A 57 8.12 6.13 -4.19
CA SER A 57 9.36 6.64 -3.60
C SER A 57 9.28 8.16 -3.41
N LEU A 58 10.30 8.77 -2.79
CA LEU A 58 10.40 10.22 -2.67
C LEU A 58 10.44 10.85 -4.07
N PRO A 59 9.42 11.64 -4.45
CA PRO A 59 9.44 12.36 -5.71
C PRO A 59 10.42 13.54 -5.68
N ASP A 60 10.67 14.11 -6.85
CA ASP A 60 11.32 15.40 -7.03
C ASP A 60 10.42 16.39 -7.80
N SER A 61 10.92 17.55 -8.13
CA SER A 61 10.15 18.56 -8.88
C SER A 61 9.75 18.12 -10.29
N GLY A 62 10.43 17.12 -10.87
CA GLY A 62 10.06 16.51 -12.15
C GLY A 62 8.74 15.75 -12.11
N ALA A 63 8.31 15.32 -10.91
CA ALA A 63 7.03 14.64 -10.73
C ALA A 63 5.80 15.58 -10.79
N LEU A 64 5.97 16.90 -10.65
CA LEU A 64 4.86 17.85 -10.55
C LEU A 64 3.85 17.77 -11.70
N PRO A 65 4.25 17.66 -12.98
CA PRO A 65 3.30 17.51 -14.08
C PRO A 65 2.46 16.22 -13.96
N LEU A 66 3.08 15.13 -13.50
CA LEU A 66 2.40 13.86 -13.30
C LEU A 66 1.40 13.94 -12.14
N LEU A 67 1.78 14.55 -11.02
CA LEU A 67 0.87 14.76 -9.88
C LEU A 67 -0.33 15.61 -10.27
N ALA A 68 -0.13 16.64 -11.07
CA ALA A 68 -1.21 17.48 -11.62
C ALA A 68 -2.15 16.65 -12.53
N LYS A 69 -1.60 15.81 -13.42
CA LYS A 69 -2.37 14.90 -14.28
C LYS A 69 -3.21 13.91 -13.45
N LEU A 70 -2.65 13.37 -12.37
CA LEU A 70 -3.33 12.46 -11.45
C LEU A 70 -4.25 13.19 -10.46
N LYS A 71 -4.30 14.53 -10.52
CA LYS A 71 -5.10 15.40 -9.64
C LYS A 71 -4.79 15.18 -8.15
N ILE A 72 -3.53 14.90 -7.82
CA ILE A 72 -3.13 14.70 -6.42
C ILE A 72 -3.40 15.98 -5.64
N GLY A 73 -4.29 15.90 -4.67
CA GLY A 73 -4.66 17.00 -3.78
C GLY A 73 -3.88 17.01 -2.46
N THR A 74 -3.37 15.84 -2.04
CA THR A 74 -2.60 15.70 -0.80
C THR A 74 -1.40 14.79 -1.01
N VAL A 75 -0.25 15.20 -0.47
CA VAL A 75 0.96 14.37 -0.36
C VAL A 75 1.21 14.09 1.12
N ILE A 76 1.34 12.79 1.46
CA ILE A 76 1.65 12.32 2.81
C ILE A 76 3.06 11.74 2.81
N THR A 77 3.98 12.33 3.56
CA THR A 77 5.35 11.82 3.72
C THR A 77 5.54 11.13 5.08
N PHE A 78 6.21 9.98 5.04
CA PHE A 78 6.66 9.26 6.24
C PHE A 78 8.13 9.56 6.58
N LEU A 79 8.67 10.63 5.99
CA LEU A 79 10.03 11.10 6.23
C LEU A 79 10.05 12.21 7.28
N PRO A 80 11.15 12.36 8.03
CA PRO A 80 11.36 13.51 8.89
C PRO A 80 11.61 14.80 8.10
N GLU A 81 12.05 14.72 6.84
CA GLU A 81 12.26 15.84 5.95
C GLU A 81 10.95 16.29 5.30
N SER A 82 10.77 17.61 5.19
CA SER A 82 9.60 18.20 4.54
C SER A 82 9.72 18.16 3.01
N ASP A 83 8.59 17.92 2.34
CA ASP A 83 8.48 17.93 0.88
C ASP A 83 8.51 19.34 0.25
N LYS A 84 8.54 20.40 1.04
CA LYS A 84 8.57 21.78 0.56
C LYS A 84 9.72 22.09 -0.41
N ARG A 85 10.79 21.28 -0.40
CA ARG A 85 11.91 21.46 -1.31
C ARG A 85 11.57 21.16 -2.76
N TRP A 86 10.70 20.18 -3.00
CA TRP A 86 10.33 19.75 -4.33
C TRP A 86 8.86 20.04 -4.65
N LEU A 87 7.99 20.00 -3.65
CA LEU A 87 6.56 20.24 -3.80
C LEU A 87 6.25 21.71 -3.55
N SER A 88 6.43 22.52 -4.60
CA SER A 88 6.21 23.99 -4.58
C SER A 88 4.78 24.40 -4.94
N THR A 89 3.89 23.44 -5.25
CA THR A 89 2.51 23.68 -5.68
C THR A 89 1.63 24.05 -4.47
N PRO A 90 1.16 25.28 -4.34
CA PRO A 90 0.43 25.74 -3.14
C PRO A 90 -0.94 25.09 -2.96
N THR A 91 -1.52 24.52 -4.04
CA THR A 91 -2.82 23.84 -4.02
C THR A 91 -2.73 22.41 -3.52
N VAL A 92 -1.55 21.83 -3.37
CA VAL A 92 -1.35 20.47 -2.88
C VAL A 92 -1.06 20.54 -1.37
N GLN A 93 -1.93 19.93 -0.59
CA GLN A 93 -1.74 19.82 0.86
C GLN A 93 -0.56 18.89 1.17
N GLN A 94 0.25 19.27 2.16
CA GLN A 94 1.36 18.45 2.65
C GLN A 94 1.08 17.98 4.06
N VAL A 95 1.16 16.66 4.29
CA VAL A 95 1.00 16.03 5.60
C VAL A 95 2.28 15.28 5.92
N GLN A 96 2.91 15.60 7.05
CA GLN A 96 4.17 14.99 7.46
C GLN A 96 3.96 14.10 8.68
N LEU A 97 4.18 12.80 8.54
CA LEU A 97 3.94 11.77 9.55
C LEU A 97 5.19 10.87 9.71
N PRO A 98 6.31 11.41 10.20
CA PRO A 98 7.52 10.63 10.32
C PRO A 98 7.37 9.54 11.38
N TYR A 99 7.86 8.33 11.06
CA TYR A 99 8.02 7.25 12.01
C TYR A 99 9.24 6.40 11.66
N ARG A 100 9.68 5.54 12.60
CA ARG A 100 10.86 4.69 12.45
C ARG A 100 10.45 3.29 12.04
N THR A 101 11.14 2.71 11.06
CA THR A 101 10.86 1.33 10.61
C THR A 101 11.16 0.26 11.65
N ASN A 102 12.15 0.51 12.53
CA ASN A 102 12.55 -0.43 13.57
C ASN A 102 11.77 -0.28 14.88
N HIS A 103 10.84 0.63 14.96
CA HIS A 103 9.98 0.85 16.13
C HIS A 103 8.65 1.43 15.66
N VAL A 104 7.79 0.55 15.18
CA VAL A 104 6.44 0.89 14.73
C VAL A 104 5.46 0.51 15.82
N ASP A 105 4.55 1.39 16.15
CA ASP A 105 3.44 1.10 17.05
C ASP A 105 2.06 1.41 16.41
N ASP A 106 1.01 1.04 17.12
CA ASP A 106 -0.36 1.23 16.63
C ASP A 106 -0.71 2.70 16.42
N SER A 107 -0.09 3.62 17.18
CA SER A 107 -0.34 5.06 17.05
C SER A 107 0.20 5.62 15.75
N ASP A 108 1.34 5.11 15.25
CA ASP A 108 1.90 5.48 13.96
C ASP A 108 0.96 5.08 12.82
N ILE A 109 0.47 3.84 12.88
CA ILE A 109 -0.43 3.29 11.86
C ILE A 109 -1.79 3.97 11.89
N LEU A 110 -2.41 4.12 13.07
CA LEU A 110 -3.70 4.79 13.19
C LEU A 110 -3.65 6.24 12.71
N ARG A 111 -2.56 6.96 13.03
CA ARG A 111 -2.33 8.32 12.54
C ARG A 111 -2.21 8.38 11.02
N ALA A 112 -1.47 7.44 10.42
CA ALA A 112 -1.33 7.35 8.97
C ALA A 112 -2.65 7.02 8.27
N LEU A 113 -3.38 6.00 8.76
CA LEU A 113 -4.66 5.59 8.18
C LEU A 113 -5.71 6.71 8.25
N ARG A 114 -5.80 7.44 9.37
CA ARG A 114 -6.70 8.60 9.49
C ARG A 114 -6.34 9.72 8.52
N ALA A 115 -5.05 10.02 8.41
CA ALA A 115 -4.61 11.06 7.49
C ALA A 115 -4.94 10.70 6.04
N ILE A 116 -4.78 9.44 5.65
CA ILE A 116 -5.15 8.94 4.32
C ILE A 116 -6.66 9.10 4.11
N GLN A 117 -7.50 8.56 5.01
CA GLN A 117 -8.96 8.64 4.89
C GLN A 117 -9.46 10.10 4.84
N ALA A 118 -8.93 10.96 5.70
CA ALA A 118 -9.29 12.38 5.72
C ALA A 118 -8.88 13.10 4.43
N ALA A 119 -7.73 12.75 3.87
CA ALA A 119 -7.25 13.33 2.62
C ALA A 119 -8.02 12.82 1.40
N GLU A 120 -8.33 11.51 1.33
CA GLU A 120 -9.13 10.91 0.25
C GLU A 120 -10.53 11.51 0.12
N ALA A 121 -11.11 12.00 1.22
CA ALA A 121 -12.38 12.72 1.18
C ALA A 121 -12.33 14.03 0.37
N ASN A 122 -11.12 14.58 0.15
CA ASN A 122 -10.89 15.84 -0.55
C ASN A 122 -10.21 15.65 -1.92
N GLY A 123 -9.93 14.41 -2.33
CA GLY A 123 -9.33 14.09 -3.64
C GLY A 123 -8.21 13.06 -3.55
N PRO A 124 -7.55 12.76 -4.68
CA PRO A 124 -6.49 11.77 -4.72
C PRO A 124 -5.28 12.12 -3.83
N VAL A 125 -4.73 11.09 -3.20
CA VAL A 125 -3.65 11.16 -2.22
C VAL A 125 -2.43 10.40 -2.74
N LEU A 126 -1.25 10.99 -2.59
CA LEU A 126 0.02 10.31 -2.75
C LEU A 126 0.66 10.11 -1.37
N MET A 127 1.00 8.89 -1.01
CA MET A 127 1.83 8.60 0.16
C MET A 127 3.21 8.11 -0.26
N HIS A 128 4.27 8.56 0.42
CA HIS A 128 5.62 8.15 0.11
C HIS A 128 6.57 8.12 1.31
N CYS A 129 7.68 7.42 1.11
CA CYS A 129 8.87 7.49 1.95
C CYS A 129 10.12 7.61 1.05
N LYS A 130 11.30 7.25 1.49
CA LYS A 130 12.51 7.38 0.66
C LYS A 130 12.48 6.48 -0.58
N HIS A 131 12.19 5.18 -0.41
CA HIS A 131 12.21 4.18 -1.48
C HIS A 131 10.82 3.73 -1.94
N GLY A 132 9.75 4.07 -1.18
CA GLY A 132 8.39 3.62 -1.48
C GLY A 132 8.09 2.20 -0.98
N SER A 133 9.08 1.50 -0.50
CA SER A 133 9.02 0.10 -0.09
C SER A 133 8.71 -0.08 1.41
N ASP A 134 9.55 0.40 2.34
CA ASP A 134 9.45 0.08 3.77
C ASP A 134 8.27 0.75 4.48
N ARG A 135 8.41 2.03 4.83
CA ARG A 135 7.37 2.79 5.55
C ARG A 135 6.09 2.87 4.76
N THR A 136 6.19 3.23 3.49
CA THR A 136 5.04 3.26 2.59
C THR A 136 4.45 1.87 2.38
N GLY A 137 5.29 0.83 2.26
CA GLY A 137 4.85 -0.56 2.12
C GLY A 137 4.03 -1.03 3.31
N LEU A 138 4.51 -0.77 4.53
CA LEU A 138 3.78 -1.14 5.74
C LEU A 138 2.44 -0.42 5.85
N VAL A 139 2.41 0.91 5.65
CA VAL A 139 1.15 1.66 5.70
C VAL A 139 0.19 1.21 4.62
N ALA A 140 0.70 0.91 3.40
CA ALA A 140 -0.11 0.35 2.32
C ALA A 140 -0.74 -0.99 2.71
N ALA A 141 0.05 -1.92 3.24
CA ALA A 141 -0.44 -3.22 3.69
C ALA A 141 -1.47 -3.07 4.83
N MET A 142 -1.21 -2.21 5.80
CA MET A 142 -2.17 -1.94 6.89
C MET A 142 -3.45 -1.27 6.38
N TYR A 143 -3.37 -0.40 5.37
CA TYR A 143 -4.56 0.14 4.71
C TYR A 143 -5.38 -0.95 4.03
N ARG A 144 -4.73 -1.90 3.29
CA ARG A 144 -5.40 -3.06 2.71
C ARG A 144 -6.17 -3.87 3.77
N VAL A 145 -5.51 -4.19 4.89
CA VAL A 145 -6.07 -5.05 5.92
C VAL A 145 -7.14 -4.34 6.76
N VAL A 146 -6.84 -3.13 7.26
CA VAL A 146 -7.71 -2.43 8.22
C VAL A 146 -8.87 -1.74 7.52
N VAL A 147 -8.61 -1.07 6.38
CA VAL A 147 -9.59 -0.24 5.68
C VAL A 147 -10.30 -1.00 4.58
N GLN A 148 -9.57 -1.75 3.75
CA GLN A 148 -10.15 -2.47 2.61
C GLN A 148 -10.57 -3.90 2.93
N GLY A 149 -10.25 -4.43 4.12
CA GLY A 149 -10.71 -5.74 4.57
C GLY A 149 -9.96 -6.94 3.98
N TRP A 150 -8.77 -6.72 3.40
CA TRP A 150 -7.95 -7.81 2.89
C TRP A 150 -7.48 -8.74 4.01
N SER A 151 -7.15 -9.98 3.66
CA SER A 151 -6.42 -10.86 4.57
C SER A 151 -5.00 -10.31 4.83
N LYS A 152 -4.41 -10.67 5.96
CA LYS A 152 -3.00 -10.33 6.22
C LYS A 152 -2.06 -10.98 5.20
N GLU A 153 -2.40 -12.19 4.76
CA GLU A 153 -1.63 -12.94 3.77
C GLU A 153 -1.61 -12.23 2.42
N ASP A 154 -2.78 -11.84 1.89
CA ASP A 154 -2.87 -11.15 0.59
C ASP A 154 -2.15 -9.79 0.63
N ALA A 155 -2.32 -9.04 1.71
CA ALA A 155 -1.66 -7.74 1.87
C ALA A 155 -0.14 -7.89 2.05
N LEU A 156 0.32 -8.96 2.72
CA LEU A 156 1.74 -9.28 2.84
C LEU A 156 2.33 -9.69 1.49
N ASN A 157 1.63 -10.52 0.74
CA ASN A 157 2.03 -10.94 -0.60
C ASN A 157 2.16 -9.70 -1.53
N GLU A 158 1.17 -8.80 -1.54
CA GLU A 158 1.32 -7.53 -2.27
C GLU A 158 2.53 -6.73 -1.80
N MET A 159 2.76 -6.62 -0.50
CA MET A 159 3.87 -5.86 0.08
C MET A 159 5.23 -6.41 -0.33
N THR A 160 5.41 -7.73 -0.37
CA THR A 160 6.70 -8.39 -0.61
C THR A 160 6.96 -8.71 -2.07
N GLU A 161 5.92 -9.11 -2.81
CA GLU A 161 6.03 -9.59 -4.20
C GLU A 161 5.53 -8.55 -5.22
N GLY A 162 4.96 -7.46 -4.74
CA GLY A 162 4.41 -6.41 -5.60
C GLY A 162 5.44 -5.54 -6.33
N GLY A 163 6.73 -5.84 -6.26
CA GLY A 163 7.78 -5.16 -7.02
C GLY A 163 8.07 -3.72 -6.57
N PHE A 164 7.75 -3.38 -5.33
CA PHE A 164 7.96 -2.04 -4.77
C PHE A 164 9.38 -1.77 -4.28
N GLY A 165 10.30 -2.72 -4.44
CA GLY A 165 11.68 -2.64 -4.01
C GLY A 165 12.12 -3.88 -3.23
N ASP A 166 13.36 -3.85 -2.68
CA ASP A 166 13.95 -4.98 -1.99
C ASP A 166 13.21 -5.29 -0.68
N SER A 167 12.63 -6.50 -0.61
CA SER A 167 11.89 -7.00 0.54
C SER A 167 12.77 -7.35 1.75
N HIS A 168 14.08 -7.46 1.59
CA HIS A 168 15.00 -7.85 2.66
C HIS A 168 15.09 -6.84 3.82
N HIS A 169 14.70 -5.60 3.59
CA HIS A 169 14.73 -4.52 4.59
C HIS A 169 13.44 -4.39 5.41
N PHE A 170 12.39 -5.17 5.09
CA PHE A 170 11.06 -5.04 5.70
C PHE A 170 10.81 -5.80 7.00
N LYS A 171 11.81 -6.46 7.57
CA LYS A 171 11.62 -7.41 8.69
C LYS A 171 10.78 -6.86 9.84
N ASP A 172 10.98 -5.60 10.20
CA ASP A 172 10.23 -4.99 11.31
C ASP A 172 8.80 -4.65 10.91
N GLY A 173 8.58 -4.17 9.70
CA GLY A 173 7.25 -3.92 9.14
C GLY A 173 6.44 -5.21 8.99
N VAL A 174 7.06 -6.26 8.46
CA VAL A 174 6.43 -7.60 8.37
C VAL A 174 6.07 -8.13 9.75
N ARG A 175 7.00 -8.01 10.72
CA ARG A 175 6.76 -8.44 12.11
C ARG A 175 5.58 -7.68 12.71
N TYR A 176 5.55 -6.35 12.58
CA TYR A 176 4.44 -5.54 13.06
C TYR A 176 3.12 -6.01 12.43
N MET A 177 3.07 -6.14 11.11
CA MET A 177 1.88 -6.54 10.37
C MET A 177 1.36 -7.92 10.83
N MET A 178 2.26 -8.88 11.02
CA MET A 178 1.89 -10.22 11.50
C MET A 178 1.32 -10.20 12.93
N GLN A 179 1.86 -9.34 13.80
CA GLN A 179 1.47 -9.24 15.21
C GLN A 179 0.28 -8.32 15.46
N ALA A 180 0.01 -7.37 14.56
CA ALA A 180 -1.05 -6.37 14.72
C ALA A 180 -2.42 -7.03 14.96
N ASP A 181 -3.15 -6.55 15.96
CA ASP A 181 -4.54 -6.91 16.21
C ASP A 181 -5.45 -6.03 15.33
N VAL A 182 -5.84 -6.58 14.18
CA VAL A 182 -6.60 -5.84 13.15
C VAL A 182 -7.94 -5.36 13.66
N ASP A 183 -8.62 -6.16 14.49
CA ASP A 183 -9.94 -5.80 14.99
C ASP A 183 -9.84 -4.66 15.99
N LYS A 184 -8.83 -4.67 16.87
CA LYS A 184 -8.56 -3.53 17.75
C LYS A 184 -8.18 -2.27 16.96
N LEU A 185 -7.38 -2.41 15.90
CA LEU A 185 -7.05 -1.27 15.05
C LEU A 185 -8.28 -0.69 14.34
N ARG A 186 -9.19 -1.53 13.85
CA ARG A 186 -10.45 -1.06 13.25
C ARG A 186 -11.32 -0.33 14.26
N VAL A 187 -11.47 -0.87 15.45
CA VAL A 187 -12.21 -0.22 16.54
C VAL A 187 -11.58 1.11 16.92
N ALA A 188 -10.26 1.13 17.15
CA ALA A 188 -9.53 2.35 17.49
C ALA A 188 -9.61 3.40 16.36
N LEU A 189 -9.53 2.97 15.09
CA LEU A 189 -9.67 3.84 13.93
C LEU A 189 -11.05 4.51 13.90
N ALA A 190 -12.11 3.72 14.07
CA ALA A 190 -13.49 4.18 14.05
C ALA A 190 -13.82 5.13 15.22
N ASN A 191 -13.30 4.84 16.42
CA ASN A 191 -13.53 5.66 17.62
C ASN A 191 -12.70 6.95 17.67
N GLY A 192 -11.67 7.07 16.81
CA GLY A 192 -10.73 8.18 16.91
C GLY A 192 -9.63 7.97 17.95
N ASP A 193 -9.48 6.76 18.51
CA ASP A 193 -8.48 6.45 19.53
C ASP A 193 -7.06 6.54 18.96
N CYS A 194 -6.14 7.11 19.72
CA CYS A 194 -4.76 7.31 19.25
C CYS A 194 -3.91 6.03 19.31
N SER A 195 -4.39 4.98 19.98
CA SER A 195 -3.73 3.68 20.12
C SER A 195 -4.78 2.61 20.41
N THR A 196 -4.44 1.36 20.20
CA THR A 196 -5.25 0.20 20.66
C THR A 196 -5.12 -0.07 22.15
N SER A 197 -4.15 0.56 22.81
CA SER A 197 -3.91 0.48 24.26
C SER A 197 -4.40 1.70 24.99
N VAL A 198 -5.24 1.50 25.99
CA VAL A 198 -5.70 2.55 26.91
C VAL A 198 -4.56 3.15 27.77
N PHE A 199 -3.45 2.39 27.90
CA PHE A 199 -2.26 2.83 28.64
C PHE A 199 -1.23 3.55 27.75
N ALA A 200 -1.51 3.72 26.46
CA ALA A 200 -0.62 4.46 25.60
C ALA A 200 -0.47 5.92 26.06
N LEU A 201 0.74 6.48 25.94
CA LEU A 201 1.01 7.86 26.35
C LEU A 201 0.08 8.87 25.69
N CYS A 202 -0.31 8.64 24.43
CA CYS A 202 -1.25 9.48 23.71
C CYS A 202 -2.66 9.41 24.31
N SER A 203 -3.12 8.22 24.74
CA SER A 203 -4.39 8.03 25.42
C SER A 203 -4.40 8.74 26.79
N LEU A 204 -3.32 8.61 27.56
CA LEU A 204 -3.17 9.28 28.85
C LEU A 204 -3.16 10.81 28.72
N LYS A 205 -2.48 11.36 27.71
CA LYS A 205 -2.50 12.80 27.44
C LYS A 205 -3.90 13.32 27.08
N SER A 206 -4.64 12.58 26.26
CA SER A 206 -6.01 12.90 25.91
C SER A 206 -6.91 12.92 27.14
N TRP A 207 -6.79 11.94 28.02
CA TRP A 207 -7.54 11.88 29.27
C TRP A 207 -7.22 13.04 30.19
N VAL A 208 -5.94 13.40 30.41
CA VAL A 208 -5.52 14.54 31.22
C VAL A 208 -6.10 15.86 30.67
N ASN A 209 -6.04 16.08 29.36
CA ASN A 209 -6.57 17.29 28.74
C ASN A 209 -8.10 17.40 28.89
N SER A 210 -8.84 16.28 28.76
CA SER A 210 -10.29 16.25 28.93
C SER A 210 -10.72 16.54 30.37
N THR A 211 -9.97 16.02 31.33
CA THR A 211 -10.24 16.31 32.77
C THR A 211 -9.90 17.75 33.14
N THR A 212 -8.87 18.34 32.55
CA THR A 212 -8.50 19.75 32.78
C THR A 212 -9.55 20.70 32.20
N THR A 213 -10.17 20.39 31.08
CA THR A 213 -11.23 21.21 30.46
C THR A 213 -12.54 21.13 31.23
N ALA A 214 -12.82 19.99 31.88
CA ALA A 214 -14.03 19.81 32.69
C ALA A 214 -14.02 20.64 34.02
N HIS A 215 -12.86 21.07 34.51
CA HIS A 215 -12.72 21.89 35.69
C HIS A 215 -12.86 23.41 35.46
N HIS A 216 -13.06 23.86 34.23
CA HIS A 216 -13.34 25.27 33.89
C HIS A 216 -14.85 25.52 33.68
N LEU A 217 -15.71 24.81 34.39
CA LEU A 217 -17.12 25.22 34.51
C LEU A 217 -17.20 26.42 35.46
N ASP A 218 -17.63 27.55 34.91
CA ASP A 218 -17.78 28.86 35.51
C ASP A 218 -18.51 28.80 36.87
N PRO A 219 -17.92 29.26 37.97
CA PRO A 219 -18.59 29.30 39.27
C PRO A 219 -19.74 30.32 39.35
N GLN A 220 -20.03 31.08 38.29
CA GLN A 220 -21.04 32.14 38.32
C GLN A 220 -22.46 31.72 37.92
N ALA A 221 -22.68 30.43 37.56
CA ALA A 221 -24.00 29.93 37.15
C ALA A 221 -24.94 29.56 38.32
N LEU A 222 -24.53 29.71 39.57
CA LEU A 222 -25.34 29.39 40.76
C LEU A 222 -25.61 30.65 41.62
N SER A 223 -26.25 31.68 41.06
CA SER A 223 -26.88 32.75 41.86
C SER A 223 -28.38 32.56 41.80
N PRO A 224 -29.06 32.23 42.92
CA PRO A 224 -30.52 32.18 42.97
C PRO A 224 -31.10 33.60 42.96
N ARG A 225 -32.15 33.80 42.19
CA ARG A 225 -33.05 34.96 42.29
C ARG A 225 -34.09 34.73 43.35
#